data_fed0f1c748c6e500b3858ccff4b0420b
#
_entry.id   fed0f1c748c6e500b3858ccff4b0420b
#
_cell.length_a   1.000
_cell.length_b   1.000
_cell.length_c   1.000
_cell.angle_alpha   90.00
_cell.angle_beta   90.00
_cell.angle_gamma   90.00
#
_symmetry.space_group_name_H-M   'P 1'
#
loop_
_entity.id
_entity.type
_entity.pdbx_description
1 polymer ?
#
loop_
_entity_poly.entity_id
_entity_poly.type
_entity_poly.pdbx_seq_one_letter_code
_entity_poly.pdbx_strand_id
1 'polypeptide(L)'
;MIAALLAMTACGGNTNKAAQAVQDSATPTAEQFAEMQELYENADDDHGWQPLCKWQYVDLDGDGLDEVWMRDKAEEYGAMFSLADGKVSLIGVETDRFGAYTLEQKDGKGFFCKGGPAGGPSYYTEIVTVKDSRVVERFNQLQVYDDIDGASLNEKEINADEARAYTKALPESKELTPGEWNILDLTEYDRVPAHKNSAKDDKLIMDFITEMYNNSLYTDNDFLEEHCTERMLQQLRDDYEYDGEGYANWDFRSMSNDGFSDENAVLNIEKKDGRYYYEANDAGYIFRNILSAFVQDGKVMFDGITVDETYEVFDPFAQDEE
;
A
#
# COMPACT_ATOMS: atom_id res chain seq x y z
N MET A 1 -22.07 43.35 2.20
CA MET A 1 -22.83 44.07 1.14
C MET A 1 -22.05 43.85 -0.13
N ILE A 2 -22.44 43.18 -1.15
CA ILE A 2 -23.66 42.93 -1.88
C ILE A 2 -23.51 41.62 -2.64
N ALA A 3 -24.52 40.77 -2.53
CA ALA A 3 -24.66 39.57 -3.35
C ALA A 3 -24.99 39.96 -4.80
N ALA A 4 -24.51 39.18 -5.76
CA ALA A 4 -25.06 39.20 -7.10
C ALA A 4 -25.42 37.77 -7.53
N LEU A 5 -26.70 37.46 -7.42
CA LEU A 5 -27.38 36.34 -8.05
C LEU A 5 -27.40 36.58 -9.56
N LEU A 6 -26.95 35.63 -10.36
CA LEU A 6 -27.29 35.56 -11.78
C LEU A 6 -28.06 34.26 -12.02
N ALA A 7 -29.37 34.40 -12.13
CA ALA A 7 -30.25 33.38 -12.68
C ALA A 7 -30.16 33.40 -14.20
N MET A 8 -29.82 32.28 -14.83
CA MET A 8 -30.10 32.06 -16.25
C MET A 8 -31.09 30.91 -16.39
N THR A 9 -32.28 31.28 -16.71
CA THR A 9 -33.35 30.44 -17.28
C THR A 9 -33.00 30.10 -18.72
N ALA A 10 -32.91 28.83 -19.06
CA ALA A 10 -33.00 28.38 -20.45
C ALA A 10 -33.95 27.18 -20.51
N CYS A 11 -34.94 27.31 -21.36
CA CYS A 11 -35.96 26.33 -21.69
C CYS A 11 -35.44 25.22 -22.60
N GLY A 12 -35.91 24.00 -22.35
CA GLY A 12 -36.34 23.09 -23.42
C GLY A 12 -35.37 22.02 -23.85
N GLY A 13 -35.72 20.77 -23.61
CA GLY A 13 -35.12 19.63 -24.32
C GLY A 13 -35.04 18.37 -23.45
N ASN A 14 -36.12 17.59 -23.54
CA ASN A 14 -36.25 16.29 -22.90
C ASN A 14 -35.33 15.26 -23.60
N THR A 15 -34.18 14.91 -23.04
CA THR A 15 -33.44 13.68 -23.36
C THR A 15 -32.51 13.32 -22.21
N ASN A 16 -32.62 12.04 -21.75
CA ASN A 16 -31.72 11.32 -20.89
C ASN A 16 -31.60 11.74 -19.42
N LYS A 17 -32.53 11.24 -18.63
CA LYS A 17 -32.33 10.99 -17.20
C LYS A 17 -31.45 9.75 -17.03
N ALA A 18 -30.17 9.87 -17.26
CA ALA A 18 -29.17 8.87 -16.92
C ALA A 18 -27.79 9.50 -16.69
N ALA A 19 -27.77 10.76 -16.32
CA ALA A 19 -26.53 11.47 -15.99
C ALA A 19 -26.83 12.42 -14.84
N GLN A 20 -27.22 11.89 -13.69
CA GLN A 20 -27.39 12.71 -12.50
C GLN A 20 -27.41 11.82 -11.26
N ALA A 21 -26.30 11.66 -10.71
CA ALA A 21 -25.84 11.73 -9.34
C ALA A 21 -24.46 11.07 -9.29
N VAL A 22 -23.47 11.67 -9.91
CA VAL A 22 -22.15 11.59 -9.30
C VAL A 22 -22.35 12.36 -8.00
N GLN A 23 -22.74 11.65 -6.96
CA GLN A 23 -22.59 12.13 -5.61
C GLN A 23 -21.09 12.38 -5.52
N ASP A 24 -20.66 13.60 -5.18
CA ASP A 24 -19.27 13.90 -4.85
C ASP A 24 -18.88 12.93 -3.74
N SER A 25 -18.37 11.77 -4.11
CA SER A 25 -17.79 10.81 -3.19
C SER A 25 -16.64 11.57 -2.56
N ALA A 26 -16.79 11.94 -1.29
CA ALA A 26 -15.75 12.69 -0.61
C ALA A 26 -14.50 11.84 -0.63
N THR A 27 -13.37 12.40 -1.09
CA THR A 27 -12.07 11.73 -1.07
C THR A 27 -11.91 10.96 0.25
N PRO A 28 -11.51 9.68 0.23
CA PRO A 28 -11.29 8.93 1.44
C PRO A 28 -10.36 9.69 2.39
N THR A 29 -10.67 9.66 3.67
CA THR A 29 -9.84 10.35 4.67
C THR A 29 -8.50 9.64 4.83
N ALA A 30 -7.54 10.33 5.39
CA ALA A 30 -6.25 9.76 5.75
C ALA A 30 -6.40 8.49 6.60
N GLU A 31 -7.29 8.50 7.59
CA GLU A 31 -7.57 7.35 8.46
C GLU A 31 -8.16 6.16 7.67
N GLN A 32 -9.03 6.43 6.68
CA GLN A 32 -9.59 5.40 5.82
C GLN A 32 -8.54 4.77 4.91
N PHE A 33 -7.63 5.56 4.35
CA PHE A 33 -6.51 5.02 3.58
C PHE A 33 -5.57 4.16 4.43
N ALA A 34 -5.28 4.57 5.68
CA ALA A 34 -4.50 3.75 6.61
C ALA A 34 -5.20 2.41 6.92
N GLU A 35 -6.52 2.45 7.18
CA GLU A 35 -7.30 1.23 7.40
C GLU A 35 -7.33 0.33 6.16
N MET A 36 -7.39 0.91 4.93
CA MET A 36 -7.29 0.16 3.68
C MET A 36 -5.93 -0.53 3.54
N GLN A 37 -4.85 0.18 3.84
CA GLN A 37 -3.50 -0.37 3.80
C GLN A 37 -3.34 -1.53 4.81
N GLU A 38 -3.76 -1.35 6.06
CA GLU A 38 -3.73 -2.39 7.09
C GLU A 38 -4.55 -3.63 6.69
N LEU A 39 -5.74 -3.43 6.12
CA LEU A 39 -6.57 -4.54 5.64
C LEU A 39 -5.94 -5.29 4.47
N TYR A 40 -5.24 -4.59 3.59
CA TYR A 40 -4.50 -5.18 2.49
C TYR A 40 -3.30 -5.99 2.99
N GLU A 41 -2.48 -5.45 3.88
CA GLU A 41 -1.32 -6.11 4.49
C GLU A 41 -1.70 -7.40 5.23
N ASN A 42 -2.86 -7.40 5.89
CA ASN A 42 -3.35 -8.57 6.63
C ASN A 42 -4.13 -9.59 5.77
N ALA A 43 -4.34 -9.32 4.49
CA ALA A 43 -5.25 -10.13 3.68
C ALA A 43 -4.64 -11.42 3.12
N ASP A 44 -3.33 -11.49 2.97
CA ASP A 44 -2.66 -12.64 2.36
C ASP A 44 -1.16 -12.63 2.70
N ASP A 45 -0.60 -13.78 3.07
CA ASP A 45 0.81 -13.95 3.48
C ASP A 45 1.80 -14.06 2.30
N ASP A 46 1.31 -14.09 1.05
CA ASP A 46 2.14 -14.42 -0.14
C ASP A 46 2.56 -13.18 -0.97
N HIS A 47 2.43 -11.98 -0.40
CA HIS A 47 2.77 -10.76 -1.12
C HIS A 47 4.17 -10.28 -0.75
N GLY A 48 4.97 -10.00 -1.74
CA GLY A 48 5.97 -8.97 -1.58
C GLY A 48 5.22 -7.67 -1.23
N TRP A 49 5.30 -7.22 0.01
CA TRP A 49 4.60 -6.05 0.50
C TRP A 49 5.01 -4.81 -0.31
N GLN A 50 4.05 -4.26 -1.06
CA GLN A 50 4.20 -3.00 -1.78
C GLN A 50 3.04 -2.08 -1.37
N PRO A 51 3.31 -0.85 -0.90
CA PRO A 51 2.26 0.06 -0.49
C PRO A 51 1.36 0.44 -1.67
N LEU A 52 0.04 0.42 -1.43
CA LEU A 52 -0.94 0.88 -2.42
C LEU A 52 -0.91 2.41 -2.49
N CYS A 53 -0.47 2.96 -3.62
CA CYS A 53 -0.23 4.39 -3.77
C CYS A 53 -1.05 5.07 -4.88
N LYS A 54 -1.81 4.29 -5.64
CA LYS A 54 -2.74 4.78 -6.66
C LYS A 54 -4.15 4.37 -6.27
N TRP A 55 -5.13 5.22 -6.52
CA TRP A 55 -6.51 4.88 -6.23
C TRP A 55 -7.48 5.53 -7.20
N GLN A 56 -8.65 4.92 -7.36
CA GLN A 56 -9.78 5.48 -8.09
C GLN A 56 -11.08 4.91 -7.54
N TYR A 57 -12.17 5.60 -7.87
CA TYR A 57 -13.50 5.09 -7.58
C TYR A 57 -14.01 4.18 -8.69
N VAL A 58 -14.77 3.17 -8.29
CA VAL A 58 -15.45 2.22 -9.19
C VAL A 58 -16.81 1.90 -8.61
N ASP A 59 -17.90 2.28 -9.29
CA ASP A 59 -19.24 1.83 -8.93
C ASP A 59 -19.41 0.36 -9.42
N LEU A 60 -19.09 -0.56 -8.53
CA LEU A 60 -19.00 -1.98 -8.87
C LEU A 60 -20.38 -2.62 -9.06
N ASP A 61 -21.38 -2.23 -8.27
CA ASP A 61 -22.73 -2.85 -8.27
C ASP A 61 -23.82 -1.98 -8.87
N GLY A 62 -23.51 -0.74 -9.25
CA GLY A 62 -24.42 0.19 -9.89
C GLY A 62 -25.42 0.84 -8.94
N ASP A 63 -25.11 0.92 -7.65
CA ASP A 63 -25.96 1.53 -6.64
C ASP A 63 -25.77 3.05 -6.53
N GLY A 64 -24.72 3.57 -7.18
CA GLY A 64 -24.33 4.99 -7.19
C GLY A 64 -23.48 5.39 -5.99
N LEU A 65 -23.00 4.42 -5.22
CA LEU A 65 -21.93 4.55 -4.25
C LEU A 65 -20.68 3.90 -4.86
N ASP A 66 -19.54 4.55 -4.72
CA ASP A 66 -18.33 4.05 -5.35
C ASP A 66 -17.51 3.22 -4.36
N GLU A 67 -17.02 2.09 -4.81
CA GLU A 67 -15.93 1.36 -4.19
C GLU A 67 -14.60 2.04 -4.51
N VAL A 68 -13.58 1.78 -3.69
CA VAL A 68 -12.22 2.29 -3.89
C VAL A 68 -11.33 1.16 -4.40
N TRP A 69 -10.80 1.32 -5.60
CA TRP A 69 -9.79 0.45 -6.15
C TRP A 69 -8.42 1.09 -5.96
N MET A 70 -7.52 0.38 -5.29
CA MET A 70 -6.16 0.84 -5.03
C MET A 70 -5.15 -0.10 -5.68
N ARG A 71 -4.02 0.46 -6.13
CA ARG A 71 -2.88 -0.30 -6.67
C ARG A 71 -1.55 0.24 -6.18
N ASP A 72 -0.53 -0.59 -6.22
CA ASP A 72 0.86 -0.21 -6.01
C ASP A 72 1.41 0.66 -7.15
N LYS A 73 2.65 1.12 -7.03
CA LYS A 73 3.31 1.98 -8.03
C LYS A 73 3.48 1.27 -9.38
N ALA A 74 3.81 -0.01 -9.36
CA ALA A 74 4.03 -0.84 -10.56
C ALA A 74 2.74 -1.32 -11.21
N GLU A 75 1.60 -1.21 -10.52
CA GLU A 75 0.28 -1.75 -10.92
C GLU A 75 0.27 -3.28 -11.03
N GLU A 76 1.12 -3.94 -10.25
CA GLU A 76 1.20 -5.40 -10.18
C GLU A 76 0.33 -5.95 -9.05
N TYR A 77 0.16 -5.17 -7.97
CA TYR A 77 -0.64 -5.52 -6.80
C TYR A 77 -1.73 -4.49 -6.56
N GLY A 78 -2.83 -4.92 -6.00
CA GLY A 78 -3.93 -4.02 -5.71
C GLY A 78 -5.00 -4.63 -4.81
N ALA A 79 -5.96 -3.80 -4.43
CA ALA A 79 -7.12 -4.22 -3.66
C ALA A 79 -8.33 -3.34 -3.94
N MET A 80 -9.51 -3.94 -3.79
CA MET A 80 -10.80 -3.28 -3.86
C MET A 80 -11.41 -3.18 -2.47
N PHE A 81 -11.87 -1.98 -2.12
CA PHE A 81 -12.47 -1.69 -0.82
C PHE A 81 -13.86 -1.09 -0.98
N SER A 82 -14.70 -1.32 0.00
CA SER A 82 -15.98 -0.64 0.19
C SER A 82 -15.89 0.37 1.31
N LEU A 83 -16.60 1.49 1.17
CA LEU A 83 -16.74 2.55 2.18
C LEU A 83 -18.15 2.66 2.75
N ALA A 84 -18.92 1.58 2.75
CA ALA A 84 -20.29 1.57 3.23
C ALA A 84 -20.41 2.03 4.69
N ASP A 85 -21.30 3.00 4.93
CA ASP A 85 -21.56 3.59 6.26
C ASP A 85 -20.30 4.24 6.90
N GLY A 86 -19.34 4.69 6.09
CA GLY A 86 -18.09 5.29 6.57
C GLY A 86 -17.09 4.28 7.14
N LYS A 87 -17.36 2.98 6.98
CA LYS A 87 -16.50 1.89 7.42
C LYS A 87 -15.77 1.30 6.22
N VAL A 88 -14.47 1.12 6.34
CA VAL A 88 -13.66 0.41 5.34
C VAL A 88 -13.91 -1.10 5.45
N SER A 89 -14.04 -1.76 4.32
CA SER A 89 -14.10 -3.22 4.25
C SER A 89 -13.41 -3.71 3.00
N LEU A 90 -12.56 -4.72 3.13
CA LEU A 90 -11.86 -5.33 2.00
C LEU A 90 -12.83 -6.19 1.19
N ILE A 91 -12.96 -5.89 -0.10
CA ILE A 91 -13.70 -6.71 -1.06
C ILE A 91 -12.81 -7.84 -1.56
N GLY A 92 -11.62 -7.52 -2.04
CA GLY A 92 -10.66 -8.51 -2.50
C GLY A 92 -9.32 -7.91 -2.88
N VAL A 93 -8.32 -8.76 -3.08
CA VAL A 93 -6.96 -8.38 -3.47
C VAL A 93 -6.61 -8.96 -4.83
N GLU A 94 -5.78 -8.25 -5.58
CA GLU A 94 -5.13 -8.72 -6.80
C GLU A 94 -3.62 -8.80 -6.58
N THR A 95 -2.98 -9.73 -7.28
CA THR A 95 -1.55 -9.93 -7.21
C THR A 95 -0.99 -10.11 -8.61
N ASP A 96 0.32 -10.06 -8.78
CA ASP A 96 1.01 -10.39 -10.03
C ASP A 96 0.60 -11.76 -10.61
N ARG A 97 0.25 -12.69 -9.71
CA ARG A 97 -0.14 -14.07 -10.05
C ARG A 97 -1.63 -14.22 -10.33
N PHE A 98 -2.48 -13.43 -9.65
CA PHE A 98 -3.94 -13.50 -9.74
C PHE A 98 -4.50 -12.13 -10.13
N GLY A 99 -4.61 -11.89 -11.43
CA GLY A 99 -5.18 -10.64 -11.92
C GLY A 99 -6.65 -10.48 -11.57
N ALA A 100 -7.05 -9.23 -11.33
CA ALA A 100 -8.44 -8.88 -11.06
C ALA A 100 -9.21 -8.60 -12.36
N TYR A 101 -10.48 -8.96 -12.36
CA TYR A 101 -11.47 -8.59 -13.37
C TYR A 101 -12.84 -8.43 -12.74
N THR A 102 -13.79 -7.88 -13.48
CA THR A 102 -15.19 -7.75 -13.04
C THR A 102 -16.10 -8.54 -13.97
N LEU A 103 -17.33 -8.76 -13.54
CA LEU A 103 -18.40 -9.23 -14.40
C LEU A 103 -19.39 -8.09 -14.66
N GLU A 104 -20.22 -8.25 -15.68
CA GLU A 104 -21.33 -7.30 -15.91
C GLU A 104 -22.25 -7.25 -14.67
N GLN A 105 -22.70 -6.06 -14.35
CA GLN A 105 -23.66 -5.87 -13.24
C GLN A 105 -24.96 -6.62 -13.53
N LYS A 106 -25.50 -7.28 -12.53
CA LYS A 106 -26.73 -8.04 -12.65
C LYS A 106 -27.58 -7.96 -11.38
N ASP A 107 -28.83 -7.54 -11.53
CA ASP A 107 -29.81 -7.47 -10.45
C ASP A 107 -29.35 -6.59 -9.25
N GLY A 108 -28.64 -5.50 -9.53
CA GLY A 108 -28.03 -4.60 -8.51
C GLY A 108 -26.90 -5.29 -7.73
N LYS A 109 -26.19 -6.19 -8.36
CA LYS A 109 -24.99 -6.84 -7.83
C LYS A 109 -23.81 -6.54 -8.74
N GLY A 110 -22.68 -6.26 -8.13
CA GLY A 110 -21.38 -6.19 -8.74
C GLY A 110 -20.53 -7.42 -8.39
N PHE A 111 -19.49 -7.63 -9.15
CA PHE A 111 -18.64 -8.81 -8.99
C PHE A 111 -17.16 -8.40 -9.13
N PHE A 112 -16.41 -8.59 -8.07
CA PHE A 112 -14.95 -8.52 -8.11
C PHE A 112 -14.41 -9.94 -8.17
N CYS A 113 -13.60 -10.22 -9.17
CA CYS A 113 -13.08 -11.55 -9.42
C CYS A 113 -11.57 -11.52 -9.48
N LYS A 114 -10.93 -12.54 -8.94
CA LYS A 114 -9.53 -12.82 -9.22
C LYS A 114 -9.36 -14.25 -9.69
N GLY A 115 -8.39 -14.48 -10.57
CA GLY A 115 -8.11 -15.82 -11.05
C GLY A 115 -6.76 -15.92 -11.73
N GLY A 116 -6.16 -17.10 -11.60
CA GLY A 116 -4.86 -17.36 -12.18
C GLY A 116 -4.32 -18.75 -11.84
N PRO A 117 -3.12 -19.06 -12.34
CA PRO A 117 -2.47 -20.35 -12.13
C PRO A 117 -2.10 -20.54 -10.66
N ALA A 118 -2.59 -21.63 -10.05
CA ALA A 118 -2.31 -22.00 -8.66
C ALA A 118 -1.16 -23.01 -8.53
N GLY A 119 -0.37 -23.19 -9.59
CA GLY A 119 0.76 -24.11 -9.67
C GLY A 119 0.42 -25.41 -10.42
N GLY A 120 1.36 -25.90 -11.25
CA GLY A 120 1.14 -27.06 -12.10
C GLY A 120 -0.07 -26.89 -13.02
N PRO A 121 -0.97 -27.89 -13.09
CA PRO A 121 -2.18 -27.82 -13.90
C PRO A 121 -3.36 -27.12 -13.20
N SER A 122 -3.13 -26.51 -12.04
CA SER A 122 -4.18 -25.97 -11.20
C SER A 122 -4.47 -24.51 -11.52
N TYR A 123 -5.75 -24.12 -11.44
CA TYR A 123 -6.23 -22.76 -11.63
C TYR A 123 -7.17 -22.38 -10.48
N TYR A 124 -6.91 -21.24 -9.86
CA TYR A 124 -7.72 -20.70 -8.77
C TYR A 124 -8.66 -19.62 -9.30
N THR A 125 -9.87 -19.57 -8.77
CA THR A 125 -10.83 -18.50 -9.04
C THR A 125 -11.51 -18.10 -7.73
N GLU A 126 -11.56 -16.83 -7.46
CA GLU A 126 -12.37 -16.23 -6.41
C GLU A 126 -13.35 -15.23 -7.03
N ILE A 127 -14.59 -15.24 -6.57
CA ILE A 127 -15.63 -14.30 -6.99
C ILE A 127 -16.31 -13.74 -5.75
N VAL A 128 -16.18 -12.43 -5.58
CA VAL A 128 -16.82 -11.70 -4.50
C VAL A 128 -17.99 -10.92 -5.07
N THR A 129 -19.19 -11.21 -4.59
CA THR A 129 -20.39 -10.49 -4.97
C THR A 129 -20.63 -9.34 -3.99
N VAL A 130 -20.78 -8.14 -4.55
CA VAL A 130 -21.06 -6.89 -3.85
C VAL A 130 -22.49 -6.46 -4.14
N LYS A 131 -23.18 -5.94 -3.14
CA LYS A 131 -24.49 -5.32 -3.27
C LYS A 131 -24.64 -4.24 -2.19
N ASP A 132 -25.14 -3.06 -2.59
CA ASP A 132 -25.27 -1.88 -1.72
C ASP A 132 -23.93 -1.62 -1.00
N SER A 133 -22.83 -1.65 -1.78
CA SER A 133 -21.43 -1.50 -1.34
C SER A 133 -21.02 -2.48 -0.22
N ARG A 134 -21.60 -3.66 -0.14
CA ARG A 134 -21.26 -4.68 0.86
C ARG A 134 -21.02 -6.03 0.21
N VAL A 135 -20.02 -6.74 0.72
CA VAL A 135 -19.83 -8.14 0.34
C VAL A 135 -21.02 -8.97 0.85
N VAL A 136 -21.75 -9.56 -0.08
CA VAL A 136 -22.92 -10.41 0.22
C VAL A 136 -22.66 -11.88 -0.03
N GLU A 137 -21.67 -12.21 -0.85
CA GLU A 137 -21.33 -13.59 -1.18
C GLU A 137 -19.87 -13.70 -1.59
N ARG A 138 -19.22 -14.79 -1.24
CA ARG A 138 -17.85 -15.13 -1.63
C ARG A 138 -17.79 -16.57 -2.12
N PHE A 139 -17.39 -16.75 -3.37
CA PHE A 139 -17.21 -18.05 -4.00
C PHE A 139 -15.73 -18.27 -4.30
N ASN A 140 -15.22 -19.46 -3.97
CA ASN A 140 -13.85 -19.87 -4.29
C ASN A 140 -13.87 -21.22 -4.98
N GLN A 141 -12.99 -21.41 -5.97
CA GLN A 141 -12.83 -22.65 -6.70
C GLN A 141 -11.37 -22.92 -7.03
N LEU A 142 -10.93 -24.15 -6.78
CA LEU A 142 -9.70 -24.71 -7.32
C LEU A 142 -10.06 -25.71 -8.41
N GLN A 143 -9.52 -25.49 -9.61
CA GLN A 143 -9.66 -26.40 -10.74
C GLN A 143 -8.31 -27.04 -11.05
N VAL A 144 -8.31 -28.36 -11.29
CA VAL A 144 -7.12 -29.12 -11.71
C VAL A 144 -7.44 -29.79 -13.04
N TYR A 145 -6.76 -29.36 -14.11
CA TYR A 145 -7.18 -29.64 -15.49
C TYR A 145 -8.62 -29.17 -15.75
N ASP A 146 -9.51 -30.07 -16.16
CA ASP A 146 -10.93 -29.80 -16.42
C ASP A 146 -11.85 -30.14 -15.22
N ASP A 147 -11.28 -30.65 -14.12
CA ASP A 147 -12.02 -31.07 -12.95
C ASP A 147 -11.95 -30.04 -11.83
N ILE A 148 -13.08 -29.88 -11.11
CA ILE A 148 -13.12 -29.06 -9.90
C ILE A 148 -12.63 -29.92 -8.74
N ASP A 149 -11.46 -29.56 -8.17
CA ASP A 149 -10.83 -30.26 -7.07
C ASP A 149 -11.37 -29.77 -5.71
N GLY A 150 -11.78 -28.49 -5.64
CA GLY A 150 -12.41 -27.92 -4.45
C GLY A 150 -13.21 -26.67 -4.78
N ALA A 151 -14.31 -26.46 -4.09
CA ALA A 151 -15.08 -25.22 -4.18
C ALA A 151 -15.79 -24.92 -2.87
N SER A 152 -15.96 -23.62 -2.58
CA SER A 152 -16.72 -23.17 -1.42
C SER A 152 -17.59 -21.95 -1.75
N LEU A 153 -18.71 -21.84 -1.05
CA LEU A 153 -19.59 -20.69 -1.10
C LEU A 153 -19.82 -20.19 0.34
N ASN A 154 -19.41 -18.97 0.62
CA ASN A 154 -19.44 -18.39 1.97
C ASN A 154 -18.78 -19.32 3.00
N GLU A 155 -17.55 -19.76 2.69
CA GLU A 155 -16.72 -20.66 3.52
C GLU A 155 -17.28 -22.08 3.68
N LYS A 156 -18.42 -22.40 3.06
CA LYS A 156 -18.97 -23.76 3.07
C LYS A 156 -18.56 -24.50 1.83
N GLU A 157 -17.98 -25.68 2.02
CA GLU A 157 -17.66 -26.58 0.90
C GLU A 157 -18.95 -26.94 0.12
N ILE A 158 -18.82 -26.86 -1.21
CA ILE A 158 -19.86 -27.27 -2.16
C ILE A 158 -19.29 -28.29 -3.13
N ASN A 159 -20.15 -29.12 -3.71
CA ASN A 159 -19.72 -30.12 -4.68
C ASN A 159 -19.49 -29.51 -6.07
N ALA A 160 -18.82 -30.25 -6.95
CA ALA A 160 -18.47 -29.80 -8.29
C ALA A 160 -19.67 -29.44 -9.18
N ASP A 161 -20.82 -30.09 -9.02
CA ASP A 161 -22.03 -29.77 -9.81
C ASP A 161 -22.65 -28.44 -9.33
N GLU A 162 -22.66 -28.18 -8.03
CA GLU A 162 -23.08 -26.90 -7.46
C GLU A 162 -22.15 -25.78 -7.91
N ALA A 163 -20.84 -26.01 -7.90
CA ALA A 163 -19.84 -25.03 -8.37
C ALA A 163 -20.01 -24.71 -9.88
N ARG A 164 -20.22 -25.72 -10.72
CA ARG A 164 -20.52 -25.52 -12.16
C ARG A 164 -21.84 -24.79 -12.37
N ALA A 165 -22.86 -25.08 -11.56
CA ALA A 165 -24.14 -24.38 -11.66
C ALA A 165 -24.00 -22.90 -11.26
N TYR A 166 -23.21 -22.61 -10.22
CA TYR A 166 -22.90 -21.26 -9.79
C TYR A 166 -22.21 -20.47 -10.90
N THR A 167 -21.06 -20.97 -11.40
CA THR A 167 -20.28 -20.27 -12.42
C THR A 167 -21.05 -20.08 -13.72
N LYS A 168 -21.91 -21.05 -14.12
CA LYS A 168 -22.77 -20.93 -15.29
C LYS A 168 -23.85 -19.85 -15.16
N ALA A 169 -24.26 -19.50 -13.95
CA ALA A 169 -25.28 -18.48 -13.70
C ALA A 169 -24.71 -17.05 -13.68
N LEU A 170 -23.39 -16.91 -13.65
CA LEU A 170 -22.71 -15.62 -13.63
C LEU A 170 -22.92 -14.83 -14.94
N PRO A 171 -22.89 -13.50 -14.89
CA PRO A 171 -22.87 -12.67 -16.07
C PRO A 171 -21.54 -12.78 -16.83
N GLU A 172 -21.48 -12.17 -18.01
CA GLU A 172 -20.24 -12.14 -18.81
C GLU A 172 -19.15 -11.35 -18.10
N SER A 173 -17.90 -11.73 -18.37
CA SER A 173 -16.74 -10.99 -17.84
C SER A 173 -16.64 -9.61 -18.48
N LYS A 174 -16.28 -8.64 -17.66
CA LYS A 174 -16.02 -7.25 -18.07
C LYS A 174 -14.61 -6.90 -17.61
N GLU A 175 -13.82 -6.36 -18.53
CA GLU A 175 -12.49 -5.86 -18.15
C GLU A 175 -12.63 -4.71 -17.16
N LEU A 176 -11.85 -4.79 -16.09
CA LEU A 176 -11.70 -3.68 -15.14
C LEU A 176 -10.73 -2.68 -15.76
N THR A 177 -11.29 -1.71 -16.47
CA THR A 177 -10.48 -0.70 -17.16
C THR A 177 -10.21 0.45 -16.19
N PRO A 178 -8.95 0.72 -15.85
CA PRO A 178 -8.62 1.84 -15.00
C PRO A 178 -8.99 3.15 -15.70
N GLY A 179 -9.59 4.05 -14.93
CA GLY A 179 -9.78 5.45 -15.29
C GLY A 179 -8.49 6.26 -15.06
N GLU A 180 -8.66 7.54 -14.75
CA GLU A 180 -7.53 8.36 -14.31
C GLU A 180 -7.23 8.07 -12.83
N TRP A 181 -5.99 7.69 -12.54
CA TRP A 181 -5.55 7.39 -11.17
C TRP A 181 -5.32 8.67 -10.38
N ASN A 182 -5.88 8.71 -9.19
CA ASN A 182 -5.42 9.63 -8.16
C ASN A 182 -4.16 9.04 -7.52
N ILE A 183 -3.19 9.87 -7.25
CA ILE A 183 -1.98 9.46 -6.54
C ILE A 183 -2.20 9.76 -5.06
N LEU A 184 -2.10 8.74 -4.24
CA LEU A 184 -2.04 8.89 -2.80
C LEU A 184 -0.63 9.39 -2.47
N ASP A 185 -0.56 10.57 -1.88
CA ASP A 185 0.71 11.03 -1.32
C ASP A 185 1.01 10.18 -0.08
N LEU A 186 1.84 9.15 -0.29
CA LEU A 186 2.23 8.23 0.76
C LEU A 186 3.10 8.88 1.84
N THR A 187 3.44 10.17 1.72
CA THR A 187 4.21 10.88 2.75
C THR A 187 3.49 10.91 4.10
N GLU A 188 2.17 10.73 4.15
CA GLU A 188 1.41 10.54 5.39
C GLU A 188 1.32 9.07 5.85
N TYR A 189 1.52 8.09 4.93
CA TYR A 189 1.42 6.63 5.17
C TYR A 189 2.76 5.93 5.02
N ASP A 190 3.80 6.71 4.81
CA ASP A 190 5.13 6.29 4.45
C ASP A 190 5.76 5.45 5.57
N ARG A 191 6.64 4.52 5.18
CA ARG A 191 7.61 3.84 6.06
C ARG A 191 8.28 4.80 7.05
N VAL A 192 8.19 6.10 6.78
CA VAL A 192 8.81 7.18 7.52
C VAL A 192 7.78 8.23 7.92
N PRO A 193 6.96 8.02 8.96
CA PRO A 193 5.95 8.99 9.38
C PRO A 193 6.56 10.31 9.83
N ALA A 194 5.83 11.40 9.63
CA ALA A 194 6.25 12.72 10.07
C ALA A 194 5.90 12.98 11.54
N HIS A 195 6.84 13.47 12.33
CA HIS A 195 6.59 13.85 13.73
C HIS A 195 6.74 15.35 13.98
N LYS A 196 5.85 15.89 14.82
CA LYS A 196 5.92 17.28 15.29
C LYS A 196 6.75 17.36 16.56
N ASN A 197 8.05 17.47 16.40
CA ASN A 197 8.99 17.62 17.51
C ASN A 197 9.21 19.11 17.85
N SER A 198 9.54 19.42 19.12
CA SER A 198 10.01 20.75 19.49
C SER A 198 11.43 21.01 18.96
N ALA A 199 11.83 22.27 18.82
CA ALA A 199 13.20 22.60 18.39
C ALA A 199 14.29 22.03 19.32
N LYS A 200 13.98 21.80 20.59
CA LYS A 200 14.89 21.15 21.55
C LYS A 200 15.01 19.65 21.23
N ASP A 201 13.88 19.00 20.94
CA ASP A 201 13.85 17.59 20.62
C ASP A 201 14.47 17.33 19.25
N ASP A 202 14.25 18.23 18.27
CA ASP A 202 14.91 18.16 16.98
C ASP A 202 16.44 18.14 17.09
N LYS A 203 16.99 19.04 17.94
CA LYS A 203 18.42 19.06 18.17
C LYS A 203 18.90 17.74 18.82
N LEU A 204 18.18 17.24 19.82
CA LEU A 204 18.52 15.98 20.48
C LEU A 204 18.51 14.81 19.48
N ILE A 205 17.50 14.76 18.60
CA ILE A 205 17.37 13.72 17.58
C ILE A 205 18.54 13.80 16.59
N MET A 206 18.86 14.99 16.07
CA MET A 206 19.96 15.14 15.10
C MET A 206 21.33 14.80 15.72
N ASP A 207 21.57 15.22 16.97
CA ASP A 207 22.79 14.85 17.70
C ASP A 207 22.85 13.31 17.89
N PHE A 208 21.72 12.66 18.19
CA PHE A 208 21.64 11.22 18.42
C PHE A 208 21.80 10.41 17.12
N ILE A 209 21.22 10.85 16.00
CA ILE A 209 21.44 10.23 14.67
C ILE A 209 22.94 10.26 14.32
N THR A 210 23.60 11.40 14.58
CA THR A 210 25.04 11.54 14.36
C THR A 210 25.84 10.55 15.21
N GLU A 211 25.51 10.43 16.51
CA GLU A 211 26.16 9.49 17.43
C GLU A 211 25.92 8.04 17.01
N MET A 212 24.66 7.68 16.70
CA MET A 212 24.28 6.35 16.27
C MET A 212 25.08 5.92 15.05
N TYR A 213 25.10 6.75 14.02
CA TYR A 213 25.75 6.40 12.75
C TYR A 213 27.29 6.36 12.89
N ASN A 214 27.90 7.39 13.49
CA ASN A 214 29.36 7.48 13.64
C ASN A 214 29.95 6.35 14.52
N ASN A 215 29.16 5.77 15.40
CA ASN A 215 29.55 4.63 16.25
C ASN A 215 28.96 3.31 15.81
N SER A 216 28.32 3.25 14.65
CA SER A 216 27.66 2.08 14.08
C SER A 216 26.71 1.35 15.06
N LEU A 217 26.03 2.10 15.93
CA LEU A 217 25.15 1.53 16.96
C LEU A 217 23.95 0.79 16.36
N TYR A 218 23.51 1.17 15.16
CA TYR A 218 22.45 0.49 14.42
C TYR A 218 22.79 -0.97 14.05
N THR A 219 24.02 -1.43 14.25
CA THR A 219 24.40 -2.82 14.02
C THR A 219 24.16 -3.72 15.24
N ASP A 220 23.82 -3.13 16.39
CA ASP A 220 23.50 -3.83 17.62
C ASP A 220 21.99 -4.01 17.77
N ASN A 221 21.53 -5.25 17.80
CA ASN A 221 20.11 -5.58 17.93
C ASN A 221 19.52 -5.05 19.26
N ASP A 222 20.29 -5.07 20.36
CA ASP A 222 19.82 -4.54 21.65
C ASP A 222 19.58 -3.03 21.55
N PHE A 223 20.43 -2.32 20.78
CA PHE A 223 20.23 -0.89 20.49
C PHE A 223 18.97 -0.66 19.66
N LEU A 224 18.73 -1.45 18.61
CA LEU A 224 17.53 -1.34 17.78
C LEU A 224 16.26 -1.59 18.62
N GLU A 225 16.23 -2.67 19.40
CA GLU A 225 15.09 -2.97 20.27
C GLU A 225 14.85 -1.89 21.33
N GLU A 226 15.91 -1.20 21.77
CA GLU A 226 15.80 -0.11 22.73
C GLU A 226 15.32 1.20 22.10
N HIS A 227 15.69 1.51 20.85
CA HIS A 227 15.51 2.81 20.23
C HIS A 227 14.56 2.83 19.03
N CYS A 228 14.03 1.68 18.59
CA CYS A 228 13.03 1.62 17.53
C CYS A 228 11.63 1.35 18.11
N THR A 229 10.62 1.93 17.49
CA THR A 229 9.23 1.53 17.74
C THR A 229 8.99 0.11 17.23
N GLU A 230 7.93 -0.56 17.72
CA GLU A 230 7.55 -1.88 17.21
C GLU A 230 7.29 -1.83 15.69
N ARG A 231 6.70 -0.75 15.19
CA ARG A 231 6.49 -0.51 13.76
C ARG A 231 7.82 -0.53 12.98
N MET A 232 8.84 0.18 13.45
CA MET A 232 10.14 0.19 12.78
C MET A 232 10.86 -1.15 12.92
N LEU A 233 10.75 -1.81 14.08
CA LEU A 233 11.31 -3.16 14.25
C LEU A 233 10.66 -4.16 13.29
N GLN A 234 9.34 -4.05 13.08
CA GLN A 234 8.64 -4.87 12.10
C GLN A 234 9.14 -4.58 10.68
N GLN A 235 9.27 -3.30 10.30
CA GLN A 235 9.87 -2.91 9.01
C GLN A 235 11.25 -3.55 8.82
N LEU A 236 12.14 -3.47 9.82
CA LEU A 236 13.48 -4.03 9.73
C LEU A 236 13.49 -5.57 9.69
N ARG A 237 12.48 -6.24 10.27
CA ARG A 237 12.31 -7.71 10.13
C ARG A 237 11.84 -8.07 8.72
N ASP A 238 10.88 -7.32 8.17
CA ASP A 238 10.31 -7.57 6.84
C ASP A 238 11.35 -7.35 5.73
N ASP A 239 12.27 -6.40 5.93
CA ASP A 239 13.38 -6.11 5.02
C ASP A 239 14.58 -7.05 5.21
N TYR A 240 14.53 -7.98 6.17
CA TYR A 240 15.62 -8.90 6.44
C TYR A 240 15.61 -10.10 5.47
N GLU A 241 16.58 -10.15 4.56
CA GLU A 241 16.62 -11.08 3.42
C GLU A 241 17.26 -12.44 3.72
N TYR A 242 17.77 -12.67 4.94
CA TYR A 242 18.50 -13.90 5.27
C TYR A 242 17.63 -14.88 6.04
N ASP A 243 17.98 -16.17 5.97
CA ASP A 243 17.32 -17.21 6.76
C ASP A 243 17.50 -16.96 8.27
N GLY A 244 16.40 -17.04 9.02
CA GLY A 244 16.37 -16.86 10.46
C GLY A 244 15.73 -15.56 10.91
N GLU A 245 15.88 -15.24 12.20
CA GLU A 245 15.37 -14.01 12.80
C GLU A 245 16.48 -12.93 12.82
N GLY A 246 16.16 -11.72 12.39
CA GLY A 246 17.12 -10.61 12.35
C GLY A 246 16.47 -9.27 12.02
N TYR A 247 17.30 -8.26 11.92
CA TYR A 247 16.90 -6.90 11.50
C TYR A 247 17.76 -6.47 10.32
N ALA A 248 17.13 -5.83 9.32
CA ALA A 248 17.80 -5.24 8.16
C ALA A 248 18.55 -3.96 8.55
N ASN A 249 19.61 -4.08 9.33
CA ASN A 249 20.40 -2.95 9.79
C ASN A 249 21.12 -2.19 8.66
N TRP A 250 21.22 -2.82 7.47
CA TRP A 250 21.71 -2.17 6.25
C TRP A 250 20.82 -1.04 5.75
N ASP A 251 19.57 -0.95 6.18
CA ASP A 251 18.70 0.18 5.84
C ASP A 251 19.23 1.51 6.39
N PHE A 252 20.04 1.46 7.44
CA PHE A 252 20.71 2.65 7.98
C PHE A 252 21.93 3.11 7.18
N ARG A 253 22.38 2.31 6.22
CA ARG A 253 23.53 2.60 5.36
C ARG A 253 23.20 2.36 3.90
N SER A 254 24.09 2.75 2.97
CA SER A 254 23.86 2.46 1.56
C SER A 254 23.93 0.95 1.31
N MET A 255 22.96 0.41 0.60
CA MET A 255 22.86 -1.00 0.22
C MET A 255 24.05 -1.50 -0.63
N SER A 256 24.92 -0.62 -1.09
CA SER A 256 26.03 -0.94 -2.02
C SER A 256 27.29 -1.45 -1.35
N ASN A 257 27.36 -1.51 -0.01
CA ASN A 257 28.62 -1.82 0.66
C ASN A 257 28.50 -2.86 1.77
N ASP A 258 29.15 -4.02 1.59
CA ASP A 258 29.28 -5.10 2.56
C ASP A 258 30.30 -4.84 3.67
N GLY A 259 30.97 -3.70 3.67
CA GLY A 259 32.08 -3.38 4.55
C GLY A 259 31.79 -2.33 5.60
N PHE A 260 32.21 -2.56 6.84
CA PHE A 260 32.36 -1.51 7.83
C PHE A 260 33.64 -0.76 7.56
N SER A 261 33.59 0.56 7.50
CA SER A 261 34.77 1.43 7.37
C SER A 261 34.87 2.33 8.60
N ASP A 262 36.09 2.49 9.12
CA ASP A 262 36.38 3.46 10.18
C ASP A 262 36.21 4.93 9.70
N GLU A 263 35.93 5.12 8.40
CA GLU A 263 35.70 6.43 7.77
C GLU A 263 34.21 6.80 7.65
N ASN A 264 33.32 5.96 8.18
CA ASN A 264 31.89 6.25 8.17
C ASN A 264 31.59 7.50 8.99
N ALA A 265 30.89 8.44 8.40
CA ALA A 265 30.53 9.69 9.07
C ALA A 265 29.26 10.32 8.51
N VAL A 266 28.44 10.87 9.37
CA VAL A 266 27.38 11.78 8.97
C VAL A 266 27.99 13.09 8.50
N LEU A 267 27.64 13.49 7.29
CA LEU A 267 28.13 14.71 6.65
C LEU A 267 27.16 15.87 6.87
N ASN A 268 25.85 15.57 6.86
CA ASN A 268 24.80 16.57 7.04
C ASN A 268 23.53 15.93 7.59
N ILE A 269 22.77 16.68 8.38
CA ILE A 269 21.41 16.32 8.77
C ILE A 269 20.53 17.56 8.63
N GLU A 270 19.39 17.42 7.98
CA GLU A 270 18.38 18.45 7.92
C GLU A 270 16.99 17.89 8.31
N LYS A 271 16.17 18.73 8.95
CA LYS A 271 14.77 18.44 9.18
C LYS A 271 13.92 19.06 8.08
N LYS A 272 13.08 18.27 7.43
CA LYS A 272 12.11 18.72 6.44
C LYS A 272 10.81 17.93 6.61
N ASP A 273 9.68 18.63 6.67
CA ASP A 273 8.33 18.04 6.74
C ASP A 273 8.16 17.00 7.87
N GLY A 274 8.78 17.27 9.03
CA GLY A 274 8.68 16.40 10.21
C GLY A 274 9.57 15.16 10.20
N ARG A 275 10.44 15.02 9.21
CA ARG A 275 11.40 13.93 9.02
C ARG A 275 12.83 14.44 9.02
N TYR A 276 13.80 13.54 9.22
CA TYR A 276 15.21 13.85 9.25
C TYR A 276 15.91 13.23 8.06
N TYR A 277 16.49 14.07 7.21
CA TYR A 277 17.28 13.66 6.06
C TYR A 277 18.74 13.71 6.49
N TYR A 278 19.40 12.57 6.57
CA TYR A 278 20.81 12.52 6.89
C TYR A 278 21.62 12.03 5.69
N GLU A 279 22.66 12.80 5.38
CA GLU A 279 23.65 12.50 4.37
C GLU A 279 24.87 11.92 5.06
N ALA A 280 25.34 10.78 4.58
CA ALA A 280 26.46 10.08 5.20
C ALA A 280 27.44 9.53 4.17
N ASN A 281 28.69 9.38 4.59
CA ASN A 281 29.73 8.67 3.88
C ASN A 281 29.86 7.28 4.47
N ASP A 282 29.72 6.27 3.61
CA ASP A 282 29.95 4.85 3.95
C ASP A 282 31.03 4.31 3.01
N ALA A 283 32.26 4.18 3.51
CA ALA A 283 33.43 3.69 2.77
C ALA A 283 33.68 4.38 1.43
N GLY A 284 33.39 5.68 1.34
CA GLY A 284 33.56 6.48 0.13
C GLY A 284 32.27 6.73 -0.65
N TYR A 285 31.22 5.96 -0.41
CA TYR A 285 29.90 6.21 -0.99
C TYR A 285 29.16 7.26 -0.19
N ILE A 286 28.66 8.28 -0.84
CA ILE A 286 27.84 9.32 -0.22
C ILE A 286 26.39 9.01 -0.59
N PHE A 287 25.56 8.82 0.42
CA PHE A 287 24.13 8.51 0.28
C PHE A 287 23.30 9.36 1.20
N ARG A 288 21.99 9.35 1.01
CA ARG A 288 21.04 10.07 1.85
C ARG A 288 19.84 9.18 2.20
N ASN A 289 19.55 9.10 3.49
CA ASN A 289 18.39 8.41 4.02
C ASN A 289 17.41 9.39 4.69
N ILE A 290 16.15 8.99 4.74
CA ILE A 290 15.07 9.67 5.43
C ILE A 290 14.73 8.85 6.67
N LEU A 291 14.74 9.47 7.84
CA LEU A 291 14.48 8.84 9.12
C LEU A 291 13.35 9.56 9.84
N SER A 292 12.38 8.80 10.34
CA SER A 292 11.36 9.25 11.25
C SER A 292 11.84 9.07 12.69
N ALA A 293 11.71 10.11 13.52
CA ALA A 293 12.08 10.03 14.92
C ALA A 293 11.29 11.03 15.77
N PHE A 294 11.12 10.67 17.05
CA PHE A 294 10.51 11.51 18.05
C PHE A 294 11.16 11.28 19.44
N VAL A 295 10.85 12.13 20.40
CA VAL A 295 11.33 11.96 21.77
C VAL A 295 10.18 11.49 22.66
N GLN A 296 10.35 10.34 23.29
CA GLN A 296 9.43 9.78 24.27
C GLN A 296 10.16 9.60 25.61
N ASP A 297 9.64 10.21 26.68
CA ASP A 297 10.21 10.16 28.03
C ASP A 297 11.71 10.55 28.10
N GLY A 298 12.13 11.49 27.24
CA GLY A 298 13.51 11.97 27.15
C GLY A 298 14.45 11.09 26.34
N LYS A 299 13.94 10.02 25.72
CA LYS A 299 14.67 9.09 24.88
C LYS A 299 14.29 9.30 23.41
N VAL A 300 15.26 9.25 22.51
CA VAL A 300 15.03 9.27 21.08
C VAL A 300 14.51 7.90 20.64
N MET A 301 13.38 7.90 19.94
CA MET A 301 12.76 6.72 19.33
C MET A 301 12.73 6.90 17.83
N PHE A 302 13.17 5.90 17.08
CA PHE A 302 13.07 5.81 15.63
C PHE A 302 11.76 5.10 15.25
N ASP A 303 11.09 5.62 14.20
CA ASP A 303 9.76 5.15 13.82
C ASP A 303 9.64 4.80 12.33
N GLY A 304 10.73 4.75 11.62
CA GLY A 304 10.79 4.32 10.23
C GLY A 304 12.00 4.89 9.50
N ILE A 305 12.46 4.20 8.46
CA ILE A 305 13.61 4.60 7.64
C ILE A 305 13.35 4.24 6.17
N THR A 306 13.85 5.07 5.25
CA THR A 306 13.90 4.77 3.83
C THR A 306 15.05 5.51 3.15
N VAL A 307 15.42 5.09 1.96
CA VAL A 307 16.40 5.80 1.13
C VAL A 307 15.73 7.03 0.50
N ASP A 308 16.44 8.15 0.42
CA ASP A 308 16.01 9.31 -0.37
C ASP A 308 16.23 9.05 -1.86
N GLU A 309 15.22 8.56 -2.55
CA GLU A 309 15.28 8.24 -3.99
C GLU A 309 15.55 9.46 -4.87
N THR A 310 15.42 10.68 -4.34
CA THR A 310 15.71 11.92 -5.09
C THR A 310 17.16 12.32 -4.99
N TYR A 311 17.95 11.63 -4.15
CA TYR A 311 19.35 11.90 -3.93
C TYR A 311 20.21 10.98 -4.80
N GLU A 312 21.07 11.57 -5.66
CA GLU A 312 22.03 10.80 -6.45
C GLU A 312 23.17 10.32 -5.54
N VAL A 313 23.33 9.01 -5.41
CA VAL A 313 24.44 8.40 -4.68
C VAL A 313 25.74 8.75 -5.43
N PHE A 314 26.68 9.40 -4.76
CA PHE A 314 27.99 9.64 -5.31
C PHE A 314 28.88 8.40 -5.12
N ASP A 315 29.24 7.78 -6.24
CA ASP A 315 30.22 6.68 -6.29
C ASP A 315 31.56 7.25 -6.81
N PRO A 316 32.57 7.36 -5.94
CA PRO A 316 33.90 7.89 -6.36
C PRO A 316 34.62 6.94 -7.32
N PHE A 317 34.22 5.68 -7.45
CA PHE A 317 34.84 4.68 -8.31
C PHE A 317 34.15 4.53 -9.68
N ALA A 318 32.95 5.09 -9.87
CA ALA A 318 32.21 5.03 -11.13
C ALA A 318 32.84 5.87 -12.26
N GLN A 319 33.87 6.69 -11.97
CA GLN A 319 34.52 7.60 -12.94
C GLN A 319 35.62 6.96 -13.77
N ASP A 320 36.01 5.72 -13.53
CA ASP A 320 37.13 5.04 -14.17
C ASP A 320 36.75 4.08 -15.32
N GLU A 321 35.47 4.04 -15.74
CA GLU A 321 34.97 3.17 -16.83
C GLU A 321 34.75 3.92 -18.18
N GLU A 322 35.55 4.96 -18.53
CA GLU A 322 35.60 5.53 -19.88
C GLU A 322 36.78 5.02 -20.72
#